data_95244716ffcedba01a4346a72d0074c5
#
_entry.id   95244716ffcedba01a4346a72d0074c5
#
_cell.length_a   1.000
_cell.length_b   1.000
_cell.length_c   1.000
_cell.angle_alpha   90.00
_cell.angle_beta   90.00
_cell.angle_gamma   90.00
#
_symmetry.space_group_name_H-M   'P 1'
#
loop_
_entity.id
_entity.type
_entity.pdbx_description
1 polymer ?
#
loop_
_entity_poly.entity_id
_entity_poly.type
_entity_poly.pdbx_seq_one_letter_code
_entity_poly.pdbx_strand_id
1 'polypeptide(L)'
;MPVARVDGPNKKHKVLLYALSTCGWCRKTKELLDSQGVAYDYIYVDQCEGDERAAVASKVREVNPRGSFPTVVIDEEVVVGYDDERILELLS
;
A
#
# COMPACT_ATOMS: atom_id res chain seq x y z
N MET A 1 8.76 6.78 11.09
CA MET A 1 7.72 5.84 10.60
C MET A 1 8.41 4.66 9.93
N PRO A 2 7.97 3.43 10.18
CA PRO A 2 8.60 2.26 9.56
C PRO A 2 8.12 2.09 8.11
N VAL A 3 8.49 3.02 7.27
CA VAL A 3 8.21 2.96 5.84
C VAL A 3 9.36 2.22 5.17
N ALA A 4 9.03 1.15 4.46
CA ALA A 4 10.01 0.41 3.68
C ALA A 4 9.89 0.80 2.21
N ARG A 5 11.01 0.87 1.53
CA ARG A 5 11.08 1.22 0.12
C ARG A 5 11.49 0.02 -0.72
N VAL A 6 10.74 -0.23 -1.77
CA VAL A 6 11.10 -1.21 -2.80
C VAL A 6 11.41 -0.44 -4.09
N ASP A 7 12.64 -0.54 -4.56
CA ASP A 7 13.03 0.09 -5.81
C ASP A 7 12.59 -0.74 -7.01
N GLY A 8 12.33 -0.04 -8.11
CA GLY A 8 12.00 -0.67 -9.37
C GLY A 8 12.33 0.29 -10.51
N PRO A 9 12.44 -0.21 -11.75
CA PRO A 9 12.77 0.63 -12.90
C PRO A 9 11.67 1.64 -13.24
N ASN A 10 10.42 1.33 -12.92
CA ASN A 10 9.29 2.21 -13.19
C ASN A 10 9.01 3.09 -11.97
N LYS A 11 9.39 4.36 -12.07
CA LYS A 11 9.17 5.37 -11.02
C LYS A 11 8.15 6.44 -11.47
N LYS A 12 7.34 6.10 -12.44
CA LYS A 12 6.37 6.99 -13.06
C LYS A 12 5.26 7.43 -12.09
N HIS A 13 4.91 6.55 -11.16
CA HIS A 13 3.83 6.79 -10.19
C HIS A 13 4.35 6.81 -8.76
N LYS A 14 3.68 7.57 -7.92
CA LYS A 14 3.91 7.54 -6.48
C LYS A 14 2.98 6.50 -5.88
N VAL A 15 3.54 5.42 -5.36
CA VAL A 15 2.76 4.28 -4.85
C VAL A 15 3.08 4.05 -3.38
N LEU A 16 2.03 3.97 -2.57
CA LEU A 16 2.13 3.66 -1.14
C LEU A 16 1.13 2.56 -0.78
N LEU A 17 1.64 1.48 -0.22
CA LEU A 17 0.84 0.35 0.22
C LEU A 17 0.75 0.32 1.75
N TYR A 18 -0.46 0.37 2.27
CA TYR A 18 -0.72 0.08 3.68
C TYR A 18 -1.14 -1.38 3.78
N ALA A 19 -0.43 -2.15 4.58
CA ALA A 19 -0.61 -3.60 4.66
C ALA A 19 -0.53 -4.12 6.09
N LEU A 20 -0.92 -5.37 6.26
CA LEU A 20 -0.67 -6.13 7.48
C LEU A 20 0.30 -7.25 7.12
N SER A 21 1.27 -7.52 7.99
CA SER A 21 2.31 -8.51 7.71
C SER A 21 1.76 -9.94 7.61
N THR A 22 0.59 -10.20 8.21
CA THR A 22 -0.05 -11.51 8.21
C THR A 22 -1.21 -11.64 7.22
N CYS A 23 -1.40 -10.66 6.36
CA CYS A 23 -2.52 -10.59 5.43
C CYS A 23 -2.15 -11.22 4.09
N GLY A 24 -2.85 -12.27 3.69
CA GLY A 24 -2.60 -12.94 2.40
C GLY A 24 -2.89 -12.06 1.19
N TRP A 25 -3.95 -11.28 1.23
CA TRP A 25 -4.28 -10.36 0.14
C TRP A 25 -3.31 -9.20 0.04
N CYS A 26 -2.75 -8.76 1.17
CA CYS A 26 -1.69 -7.77 1.20
C CYS A 26 -0.44 -8.31 0.51
N ARG A 27 -0.10 -9.57 0.78
CA ARG A 27 1.02 -10.25 0.13
C ARG A 27 0.82 -10.32 -1.38
N LYS A 28 -0.37 -10.68 -1.83
CA LYS A 28 -0.69 -10.73 -3.25
C LYS A 28 -0.58 -9.35 -3.91
N THR A 29 -1.00 -8.31 -3.22
CA THR A 29 -0.87 -6.94 -3.71
C THR A 29 0.60 -6.57 -3.87
N LYS A 30 1.43 -6.90 -2.88
CA LYS A 30 2.87 -6.66 -2.94
C LYS A 30 3.52 -7.41 -4.10
N GLU A 31 3.15 -8.68 -4.28
CA GLU A 31 3.65 -9.49 -5.40
C GLU A 31 3.26 -8.87 -6.74
N LEU A 32 2.05 -8.35 -6.85
CA LEU A 32 1.60 -7.68 -8.07
C LEU A 32 2.45 -6.45 -8.37
N LEU A 33 2.67 -5.60 -7.37
CA LEU A 33 3.50 -4.41 -7.53
C LEU A 33 4.93 -4.78 -7.93
N ASP A 34 5.48 -5.80 -7.30
CA ASP A 34 6.82 -6.32 -7.64
C ASP A 34 6.88 -6.80 -9.08
N SER A 35 5.84 -7.51 -9.54
CA SER A 35 5.78 -8.05 -10.89
C SER A 35 5.71 -6.96 -11.97
N GLN A 36 5.20 -5.78 -11.62
CA GLN A 36 5.10 -4.66 -12.54
C GLN A 36 6.37 -3.82 -12.59
N GLY A 37 7.36 -4.15 -11.78
CA GLY A 37 8.63 -3.43 -11.76
C GLY A 37 8.52 -1.99 -11.28
N VAL A 38 7.47 -1.65 -10.53
CA VAL A 38 7.27 -0.29 -10.02
C VAL A 38 8.01 -0.09 -8.72
N ALA A 39 8.52 1.12 -8.51
CA ALA A 39 9.05 1.53 -7.23
C ALA A 39 7.86 1.92 -6.33
N TYR A 40 7.88 1.47 -5.08
CA TYR A 40 6.80 1.80 -4.14
C TYR A 40 7.29 1.78 -2.70
N ASP A 41 6.53 2.43 -1.85
CA ASP A 41 6.73 2.38 -0.41
C ASP A 41 5.63 1.50 0.20
N TYR A 42 5.93 0.84 1.32
CA TYR A 42 4.90 0.12 2.05
C TYR A 42 5.10 0.24 3.55
N ILE A 43 4.00 0.12 4.29
CA ILE A 43 3.99 0.17 5.75
C ILE A 43 3.20 -1.03 6.26
N TYR A 44 3.81 -1.85 7.12
CA TYR A 44 3.09 -2.85 7.88
C TYR A 44 2.51 -2.20 9.14
N VAL A 45 1.23 -1.88 9.09
CA VAL A 45 0.55 -1.15 10.16
C VAL A 45 0.58 -1.92 11.49
N ASP A 46 0.49 -3.23 11.43
CA ASP A 46 0.55 -4.10 12.61
C ASP A 46 1.92 -4.09 13.30
N GLN A 47 2.97 -3.65 12.60
CA GLN A 47 4.31 -3.54 13.15
C GLN A 47 4.63 -2.15 13.70
N CYS A 48 3.73 -1.20 13.52
CA CYS A 48 3.85 0.11 14.14
C CYS A 48 3.45 0.02 15.60
N GLU A 49 4.01 0.88 16.44
CA GLU A 49 3.75 0.88 17.88
C GLU A 49 3.41 2.27 18.40
N GLY A 50 2.59 2.31 19.46
CA GLY A 50 2.29 3.53 20.19
C GLY A 50 1.65 4.62 19.32
N ASP A 51 2.17 5.84 19.47
CA ASP A 51 1.66 7.01 18.74
C ASP A 51 1.82 6.88 17.23
N GLU A 52 2.86 6.19 16.79
CA GLU A 52 3.12 5.93 15.38
C GLU A 52 2.00 5.07 14.79
N ARG A 53 1.58 4.02 15.51
CA ARG A 53 0.49 3.15 15.07
C ARG A 53 -0.81 3.96 14.93
N ALA A 54 -1.10 4.79 15.91
CA ALA A 54 -2.29 5.66 15.88
C ALA A 54 -2.25 6.62 14.70
N ALA A 55 -1.10 7.24 14.45
CA ALA A 55 -0.93 8.18 13.33
C ALA A 55 -1.10 7.49 11.98
N VAL A 56 -0.53 6.31 11.80
CA VAL A 56 -0.66 5.55 10.55
C VAL A 56 -2.09 5.06 10.35
N ALA A 57 -2.74 4.56 11.41
CA ALA A 57 -4.13 4.12 11.34
C ALA A 57 -5.06 5.27 10.94
N SER A 58 -4.80 6.47 11.46
CA SER A 58 -5.55 7.68 11.09
C SER A 58 -5.40 8.00 9.61
N LYS A 59 -4.17 7.90 9.08
CA LYS A 59 -3.93 8.15 7.65
C LYS A 59 -4.65 7.13 6.76
N VAL A 60 -4.67 5.87 7.18
CA VAL A 60 -5.41 4.83 6.45
C VAL A 60 -6.90 5.19 6.38
N ARG A 61 -7.48 5.61 7.51
CA ARG A 61 -8.90 5.96 7.57
C ARG A 61 -9.26 7.20 6.79
N GLU A 62 -8.32 8.11 6.59
CA GLU A 62 -8.53 9.29 5.74
C GLU A 62 -8.81 8.88 4.29
N VAL A 63 -8.11 7.86 3.79
CA VAL A 63 -8.23 7.41 2.40
C VAL A 63 -9.16 6.21 2.27
N ASN A 64 -9.33 5.44 3.33
CA ASN A 64 -10.21 4.28 3.39
C ASN A 64 -10.95 4.27 4.73
N PRO A 65 -12.17 4.85 4.79
CA PRO A 65 -12.93 4.95 6.04
C PRO A 65 -13.19 3.62 6.73
N ARG A 66 -13.19 2.51 6.01
CA ARG A 66 -13.34 1.17 6.60
C ARG A 66 -12.10 0.75 7.37
N GLY A 67 -10.94 1.31 7.05
CA GLY A 67 -9.67 0.92 7.68
C GLY A 67 -9.28 -0.51 7.38
N SER A 68 -9.67 -1.04 6.24
CA SER A 68 -9.36 -2.41 5.83
C SER A 68 -8.04 -2.48 5.06
N PHE A 69 -7.53 -3.69 4.87
CA PHE A 69 -6.25 -3.91 4.18
C PHE A 69 -6.42 -4.98 3.09
N PRO A 70 -5.62 -4.90 2.00
CA PRO A 70 -4.67 -3.83 1.71
C PRO A 70 -5.36 -2.53 1.29
N THR A 71 -4.67 -1.40 1.49
CA THR A 71 -5.07 -0.11 0.94
C THR A 71 -3.88 0.43 0.16
N VAL A 72 -4.06 0.67 -1.14
CA VAL A 72 -3.00 1.16 -2.02
C VAL A 72 -3.35 2.57 -2.47
N VAL A 73 -2.40 3.48 -2.37
CA VAL A 73 -2.54 4.83 -2.91
C VAL A 73 -1.59 4.96 -4.08
N ILE A 74 -2.13 5.19 -5.27
CA ILE A 74 -1.36 5.38 -6.50
C ILE A 74 -1.62 6.80 -6.98
N ASP A 75 -0.62 7.65 -6.88
CA ASP A 75 -0.75 9.10 -7.08
C ASP A 75 -1.81 9.63 -6.10
N GLU A 76 -2.97 10.03 -6.54
CA GLU A 76 -4.06 10.48 -5.69
C GLU A 76 -5.24 9.50 -5.63
N GLU A 77 -5.13 8.38 -6.34
CA GLU A 77 -6.19 7.38 -6.41
C GLU A 77 -6.00 6.31 -5.35
N VAL A 78 -7.10 5.92 -4.71
CA VAL A 78 -7.08 4.91 -3.64
C VAL A 78 -7.73 3.63 -4.14
N VAL A 79 -7.04 2.51 -3.93
CA VAL A 79 -7.58 1.18 -4.23
C VAL A 79 -7.72 0.43 -2.91
N VAL A 80 -8.93 -0.01 -2.59
CA VAL A 80 -9.25 -0.74 -1.36
C VAL A 80 -9.36 -2.23 -1.70
N GLY A 81 -8.60 -3.05 -0.99
CA GLY A 81 -8.54 -4.48 -1.23
C GLY A 81 -7.65 -4.85 -2.42
N TYR A 82 -7.58 -6.14 -2.71
CA TYR A 82 -6.82 -6.62 -3.86
C TYR A 82 -7.69 -6.51 -5.11
N ASP A 83 -7.48 -5.42 -5.83
CA ASP A 83 -8.15 -5.16 -7.10
C ASP A 83 -7.08 -5.03 -8.18
N ASP A 84 -6.69 -6.17 -8.74
CA ASP A 84 -5.59 -6.25 -9.68
C ASP A 84 -5.86 -5.44 -10.96
N GLU A 85 -7.06 -5.50 -11.48
CA GLU A 85 -7.43 -4.75 -12.69
C GLU A 85 -7.28 -3.24 -12.47
N ARG A 86 -7.79 -2.74 -11.35
CA ARG A 86 -7.72 -1.32 -11.05
C ARG A 86 -6.28 -0.86 -10.79
N ILE A 87 -5.51 -1.67 -10.07
CA ILE A 87 -4.10 -1.39 -9.81
C ILE A 87 -3.33 -1.31 -11.11
N LEU A 88 -3.50 -2.30 -11.99
CA LEU A 88 -2.81 -2.32 -13.29
C LEU A 88 -3.21 -1.13 -14.16
N GLU A 89 -4.49 -0.77 -14.15
CA GLU A 89 -4.99 0.40 -14.88
C GLU A 89 -4.30 1.68 -14.42
N LEU A 90 -4.17 1.86 -13.11
CA LEU A 90 -3.56 3.06 -12.54
C LEU A 90 -2.04 3.11 -12.77
N LEU A 91 -1.41 1.96 -12.92
CA LEU A 91 0.04 1.87 -13.14
C LEU A 91 0.42 1.99 -14.64
N SER A 92 -0.53 1.90 -15.51
CA SER A 92 -0.28 1.96 -16.97
C SER A 92 0.09 3.37 -17.46
#